data_6a97a8d8d676098517297815a144c15e
#
_entry.id   6a97a8d8d676098517297815a144c15e
#
_cell.length_a   1.000
_cell.length_b   1.000
_cell.length_c   1.000
_cell.angle_alpha   90.00
_cell.angle_beta   90.00
_cell.angle_gamma   90.00
#
_symmetry.space_group_name_H-M   'P 1'
#
loop_
_entity.id
_entity.type
_entity.pdbx_description
1 polymer ?
#
loop_
_entity_poly.entity_id
_entity_poly.type
_entity_poly.pdbx_seq_one_letter_code
_entity_poly.pdbx_strand_id
1 'polypeptide(L)'
;MRVVIAEDEALLRRGLELMLTDAGMRIVGSVSDVDELIDAVSAARPELVITDIRMPPTYTDEGLRAAARIRELAPDTAIMVLSQHVQRRYAMELLGMDDDAGADRDAWPGTGIRGGTGYLLKQRITDVDLFVDDVRAVAAGGTAIDPDVVAIMVARATRADAAVAELTVRQREVLALVAQGRSNAAIAARLSITDKAVVQHISRIYDALGLPLAADAHRRVLAVLHYLSQDPQRLAT
;
A
#
# COMPACT_ATOMS: atom_id res chain seq x y z
N MET A 1 22.14 -15.66 7.13
CA MET A 1 20.78 -15.14 7.11
C MET A 1 19.82 -16.29 6.90
N ARG A 2 18.79 -16.42 7.74
CA ARG A 2 17.76 -17.46 7.71
C ARG A 2 16.50 -16.92 7.04
N VAL A 3 16.03 -17.64 6.00
CA VAL A 3 14.94 -17.18 5.15
C VAL A 3 13.82 -18.22 5.14
N VAL A 4 12.57 -17.76 5.22
CA VAL A 4 11.37 -18.54 4.90
C VAL A 4 10.80 -18.02 3.58
N ILE A 5 10.43 -18.94 2.69
CA ILE A 5 9.81 -18.65 1.38
C ILE A 5 8.39 -19.20 1.38
N ALA A 6 7.43 -18.37 0.98
CA ALA A 6 6.04 -18.76 0.73
C ALA A 6 5.66 -18.40 -0.71
N GLU A 7 5.43 -19.41 -1.52
CA GLU A 7 5.12 -19.28 -2.95
C GLU A 7 4.37 -20.55 -3.38
N ASP A 8 3.18 -20.41 -3.95
CA ASP A 8 2.37 -21.55 -4.36
C ASP A 8 2.88 -22.19 -5.65
N GLU A 9 3.50 -21.39 -6.53
CA GLU A 9 4.08 -21.84 -7.79
C GLU A 9 5.36 -22.67 -7.55
N ALA A 10 5.28 -23.99 -7.64
CA ALA A 10 6.36 -24.90 -7.27
C ALA A 10 7.68 -24.63 -8.00
N LEU A 11 7.62 -24.23 -9.28
CA LEU A 11 8.82 -23.94 -10.07
C LEU A 11 9.51 -22.66 -9.57
N LEU A 12 8.75 -21.61 -9.33
CA LEU A 12 9.28 -20.34 -8.83
C LEU A 12 9.81 -20.52 -7.40
N ARG A 13 9.06 -21.19 -6.53
CA ARG A 13 9.50 -21.52 -5.17
C ARG A 13 10.86 -22.24 -5.19
N ARG A 14 11.00 -23.26 -6.05
CA ARG A 14 12.26 -23.99 -6.19
C ARG A 14 13.38 -23.11 -6.75
N GLY A 15 13.08 -22.24 -7.68
CA GLY A 15 14.03 -21.26 -8.23
C GLY A 15 14.55 -20.32 -7.15
N LEU A 16 13.67 -19.76 -6.31
CA LEU A 16 14.03 -18.91 -5.19
C LEU A 16 14.92 -19.64 -4.17
N GLU A 17 14.57 -20.90 -3.81
CA GLU A 17 15.38 -21.72 -2.92
C GLU A 17 16.83 -21.86 -3.42
N LEU A 18 16.99 -22.25 -4.67
CA LEU A 18 18.31 -22.46 -5.27
C LEU A 18 19.10 -21.15 -5.32
N MET A 19 18.51 -20.09 -5.85
CA MET A 19 19.13 -18.78 -6.01
C MET A 19 19.63 -18.22 -4.68
N LEU A 20 18.76 -18.25 -3.64
CA LEU A 20 19.12 -17.72 -2.34
C LEU A 20 20.13 -18.60 -1.60
N THR A 21 20.07 -19.93 -1.79
CA THR A 21 21.06 -20.86 -1.25
C THR A 21 22.45 -20.62 -1.89
N ASP A 22 22.50 -20.45 -3.21
CA ASP A 22 23.76 -20.13 -3.93
C ASP A 22 24.33 -18.78 -3.50
N ALA A 23 23.45 -17.82 -3.12
CA ALA A 23 23.84 -16.54 -2.53
C ALA A 23 24.28 -16.61 -1.05
N GLY A 24 24.39 -17.84 -0.48
CA GLY A 24 24.83 -18.09 0.88
C GLY A 24 23.77 -17.92 1.97
N MET A 25 22.49 -17.90 1.60
CA MET A 25 21.38 -17.82 2.55
C MET A 25 20.90 -19.22 2.96
N ARG A 26 20.37 -19.35 4.16
CA ARG A 26 19.85 -20.61 4.67
C ARG A 26 18.32 -20.61 4.61
N ILE A 27 17.75 -21.42 3.76
CA ILE A 27 16.31 -21.63 3.70
C ILE A 27 15.90 -22.51 4.89
N VAL A 28 15.09 -21.96 5.79
CA VAL A 28 14.61 -22.63 7.02
C VAL A 28 13.14 -23.00 6.97
N GLY A 29 12.44 -22.60 5.91
CA GLY A 29 11.08 -22.99 5.58
C GLY A 29 10.79 -22.66 4.12
N SER A 30 10.05 -23.53 3.45
CA SER A 30 9.62 -23.37 2.07
C SER A 30 8.22 -23.99 1.95
N VAL A 31 7.23 -23.11 1.81
CA VAL A 31 5.81 -23.44 1.98
C VAL A 31 4.99 -22.93 0.80
N SER A 32 3.76 -23.43 0.67
CA SER A 32 2.88 -23.12 -0.46
C SER A 32 1.58 -22.40 -0.08
N ASP A 33 1.33 -22.20 1.20
CA ASP A 33 0.17 -21.50 1.70
C ASP A 33 0.48 -20.69 2.97
N VAL A 34 -0.51 -19.90 3.39
CA VAL A 34 -0.37 -18.93 4.49
C VAL A 34 -0.32 -19.58 5.86
N ASP A 35 -1.06 -20.66 6.08
CA ASP A 35 -1.10 -21.33 7.38
C ASP A 35 0.26 -21.97 7.66
N GLU A 36 0.81 -22.69 6.66
CA GLU A 36 2.18 -23.23 6.72
C GLU A 36 3.22 -22.12 6.92
N LEU A 37 3.01 -20.93 6.30
CA LEU A 37 3.91 -19.79 6.47
C LEU A 37 3.95 -19.30 7.91
N ILE A 38 2.81 -19.10 8.54
CA ILE A 38 2.73 -18.64 9.93
C ILE A 38 3.37 -19.64 10.88
N ASP A 39 3.12 -20.94 10.67
CA ASP A 39 3.73 -22.01 11.45
C ASP A 39 5.26 -22.03 11.28
N ALA A 40 5.75 -21.93 10.04
CA ALA A 40 7.18 -21.90 9.74
C ALA A 40 7.88 -20.70 10.38
N VAL A 41 7.27 -19.51 10.34
CA VAL A 41 7.81 -18.30 10.98
C VAL A 41 7.84 -18.44 12.49
N SER A 42 6.77 -18.97 13.09
CA SER A 42 6.68 -19.18 14.53
C SER A 42 7.74 -20.15 15.05
N ALA A 43 7.97 -21.24 14.33
CA ALA A 43 8.92 -22.28 14.67
C ALA A 43 10.37 -21.86 14.39
N ALA A 44 10.63 -21.28 13.21
CA ALA A 44 11.99 -21.00 12.76
C ALA A 44 12.50 -19.62 13.18
N ARG A 45 11.63 -18.63 13.48
CA ARG A 45 12.05 -17.24 13.76
C ARG A 45 13.06 -16.72 12.72
N PRO A 46 12.69 -16.62 11.43
CA PRO A 46 13.61 -16.23 10.38
C PRO A 46 14.00 -14.74 10.48
N GLU A 47 15.11 -14.37 9.84
CA GLU A 47 15.52 -12.98 9.69
C GLU A 47 14.75 -12.30 8.55
N LEU A 48 14.31 -13.10 7.54
CA LEU A 48 13.54 -12.61 6.40
C LEU A 48 12.47 -13.63 6.01
N VAL A 49 11.31 -13.10 5.66
CA VAL A 49 10.24 -13.81 4.95
C VAL A 49 10.11 -13.25 3.53
N ILE A 50 10.07 -14.12 2.54
CA ILE A 50 9.71 -13.77 1.17
C ILE A 50 8.37 -14.44 0.88
N THR A 51 7.36 -13.69 0.50
CA THR A 51 6.00 -14.21 0.29
C THR A 51 5.38 -13.68 -1.00
N ASP A 52 4.70 -14.54 -1.75
CA ASP A 52 3.76 -14.08 -2.77
C ASP A 52 2.55 -13.41 -2.11
N ILE A 53 1.94 -12.45 -2.80
CA ILE A 53 0.68 -11.83 -2.37
C ILE A 53 -0.47 -12.81 -2.47
N ARG A 54 -0.55 -13.55 -3.58
CA ARG A 54 -1.69 -14.37 -3.96
C ARG A 54 -1.39 -15.84 -3.76
N MET A 55 -1.86 -16.37 -2.65
CA MET A 55 -1.71 -17.78 -2.32
C MET A 55 -3.07 -18.43 -2.01
N PRO A 56 -3.15 -19.75 -1.95
CA PRO A 56 -4.37 -20.42 -1.48
C PRO A 56 -4.83 -19.87 -0.11
N PRO A 57 -6.15 -19.88 0.20
CA PRO A 57 -7.21 -20.56 -0.58
C PRO A 57 -7.90 -19.64 -1.61
N THR A 58 -7.82 -18.32 -1.51
CA THR A 58 -8.64 -17.42 -2.36
C THR A 58 -7.86 -16.73 -3.48
N TYR A 59 -6.54 -16.76 -3.43
CA TYR A 59 -5.64 -16.13 -4.41
C TYR A 59 -5.87 -14.63 -4.58
N THR A 60 -6.14 -13.94 -3.50
CA THR A 60 -6.39 -12.48 -3.47
C THR A 60 -5.24 -11.70 -2.84
N ASP A 61 -5.15 -11.67 -1.51
CA ASP A 61 -4.21 -10.88 -0.71
C ASP A 61 -3.67 -11.63 0.52
N GLU A 62 -3.73 -12.97 0.47
CA GLU A 62 -3.38 -13.84 1.60
C GLU A 62 -1.97 -13.57 2.12
N GLY A 63 -0.99 -13.44 1.23
CA GLY A 63 0.40 -13.16 1.62
C GLY A 63 0.57 -11.81 2.27
N LEU A 64 -0.22 -10.81 1.88
CA LEU A 64 -0.18 -9.49 2.50
C LEU A 64 -0.78 -9.53 3.91
N ARG A 65 -1.90 -10.24 4.10
CA ARG A 65 -2.47 -10.48 5.44
C ARG A 65 -1.53 -11.29 6.32
N ALA A 66 -0.83 -12.27 5.76
CA ALA A 66 0.22 -12.99 6.47
C ALA A 66 1.37 -12.07 6.88
N ALA A 67 1.80 -11.17 6.00
CA ALA A 67 2.83 -10.18 6.29
C ALA A 67 2.45 -9.28 7.49
N ALA A 68 1.20 -8.79 7.54
CA ALA A 68 0.69 -8.03 8.68
C ALA A 68 0.75 -8.84 9.98
N ARG A 69 0.27 -10.08 9.95
CA ARG A 69 0.30 -10.97 11.12
C ARG A 69 1.73 -11.34 11.57
N ILE A 70 2.66 -11.54 10.63
CA ILE A 70 4.06 -11.82 10.94
C ILE A 70 4.69 -10.63 11.66
N ARG A 71 4.36 -9.39 11.29
CA ARG A 71 4.87 -8.20 11.99
C ARG A 71 4.43 -8.12 13.45
N GLU A 72 3.23 -8.61 13.77
CA GLU A 72 2.76 -8.72 15.16
C GLU A 72 3.49 -9.82 15.93
N LEU A 73 3.68 -10.98 15.30
CA LEU A 73 4.28 -12.18 15.92
C LEU A 73 5.80 -12.09 16.03
N ALA A 74 6.44 -11.45 15.07
CA ALA A 74 7.91 -11.38 14.92
C ALA A 74 8.33 -10.01 14.33
N PRO A 75 8.24 -8.91 15.09
CA PRO A 75 8.45 -7.54 14.61
C PRO A 75 9.87 -7.26 14.08
N ASP A 76 10.83 -8.08 14.44
CA ASP A 76 12.22 -7.98 13.96
C ASP A 76 12.43 -8.73 12.63
N THR A 77 11.47 -9.57 12.19
CA THR A 77 11.56 -10.30 10.91
C THR A 77 11.30 -9.34 9.75
N ALA A 78 12.27 -9.25 8.83
CA ALA A 78 12.09 -8.50 7.60
C ALA A 78 11.10 -9.21 6.67
N ILE A 79 10.36 -8.45 5.88
CA ILE A 79 9.33 -8.99 4.98
C ILE A 79 9.55 -8.46 3.56
N MET A 80 9.69 -9.37 2.60
CA MET A 80 9.68 -9.07 1.18
C MET A 80 8.46 -9.70 0.53
N VAL A 81 7.64 -8.88 -0.09
CA VAL A 81 6.44 -9.31 -0.82
C VAL A 81 6.74 -9.33 -2.32
N LEU A 82 6.39 -10.43 -2.97
CA LEU A 82 6.48 -10.58 -4.43
C LEU A 82 5.10 -10.46 -5.06
N SER A 83 5.00 -9.78 -6.21
CA SER A 83 3.76 -9.58 -6.93
C SER A 83 3.93 -9.80 -8.42
N GLN A 84 2.94 -10.41 -9.10
CA GLN A 84 2.94 -10.51 -10.56
C GLN A 84 2.64 -9.18 -11.24
N HIS A 85 1.86 -8.32 -10.60
CA HIS A 85 1.41 -7.06 -11.17
C HIS A 85 1.59 -5.91 -10.19
N VAL A 86 1.81 -4.72 -10.73
CA VAL A 86 1.85 -3.51 -9.91
C VAL A 86 0.48 -3.27 -9.27
N GLN A 87 0.39 -3.45 -7.97
CA GLN A 87 -0.82 -3.16 -7.19
C GLN A 87 -0.48 -2.15 -6.10
N ARG A 88 -0.73 -0.88 -6.41
CA ARG A 88 -0.43 0.23 -5.52
C ARG A 88 -1.02 0.07 -4.13
N ARG A 89 -2.28 -0.39 -4.02
CA ARG A 89 -2.95 -0.61 -2.74
C ARG A 89 -2.10 -1.47 -1.81
N TYR A 90 -1.62 -2.58 -2.31
CA TYR A 90 -0.81 -3.51 -1.52
C TYR A 90 0.55 -2.94 -1.11
N ALA A 91 1.17 -2.15 -2.00
CA ALA A 91 2.42 -1.47 -1.66
C ALA A 91 2.24 -0.41 -0.57
N MET A 92 1.15 0.38 -0.65
CA MET A 92 0.81 1.39 0.35
C MET A 92 0.49 0.74 1.71
N GLU A 93 -0.31 -0.32 1.71
CA GLU A 93 -0.64 -1.11 2.89
C GLU A 93 0.63 -1.69 3.54
N LEU A 94 1.51 -2.31 2.75
CA LEU A 94 2.76 -2.89 3.23
C LEU A 94 3.72 -1.85 3.84
N LEU A 95 3.70 -0.62 3.33
CA LEU A 95 4.52 0.49 3.82
C LEU A 95 3.88 1.27 4.96
N GLY A 96 2.65 0.91 5.37
CA GLY A 96 1.90 1.65 6.39
C GLY A 96 1.47 3.05 5.93
N MET A 97 1.33 3.27 4.62
CA MET A 97 0.98 4.55 4.00
C MET A 97 -0.47 4.55 3.48
N ASP A 98 -1.30 3.59 3.86
CA ASP A 98 -2.69 3.50 3.41
C ASP A 98 -3.57 4.43 4.26
N ASP A 99 -3.96 5.56 3.68
CA ASP A 99 -4.88 6.52 4.32
C ASP A 99 -6.34 6.02 4.33
N ASP A 100 -6.66 4.97 3.56
CA ASP A 100 -8.01 4.39 3.43
C ASP A 100 -8.32 3.27 4.46
N ALA A 101 -7.39 2.95 5.36
CA ALA A 101 -7.66 2.08 6.50
C ALA A 101 -8.58 2.80 7.50
N GLY A 102 -9.80 3.09 7.05
CA GLY A 102 -10.89 3.49 7.90
C GLY A 102 -11.13 2.40 8.94
N ALA A 103 -10.98 2.73 10.21
CA ALA A 103 -11.35 2.01 11.41
C ALA A 103 -10.47 0.88 11.91
N ASP A 104 -9.43 0.42 11.19
CA ASP A 104 -8.55 -0.62 11.72
C ASP A 104 -7.07 -0.18 11.66
N ARG A 105 -6.77 0.98 12.27
CA ARG A 105 -5.39 1.44 12.50
C ARG A 105 -4.58 0.47 13.37
N ASP A 106 -5.26 -0.48 14.00
CA ASP A 106 -4.65 -1.55 14.79
C ASP A 106 -4.11 -2.70 13.91
N ALA A 107 -4.48 -2.76 12.63
CA ALA A 107 -4.05 -3.83 11.72
C ALA A 107 -2.61 -3.65 11.18
N TRP A 108 -2.02 -2.45 11.31
CA TRP A 108 -0.64 -2.22 10.88
C TRP A 108 0.13 -1.42 11.95
N PRO A 109 0.99 -2.04 12.75
CA PRO A 109 1.74 -1.36 13.80
C PRO A 109 2.75 -0.36 13.23
N GLY A 110 2.36 0.90 13.11
CA GLY A 110 3.11 1.97 12.44
C GLY A 110 4.34 2.53 13.15
N THR A 111 4.71 2.07 14.35
CA THR A 111 5.77 2.74 15.15
C THR A 111 6.79 1.82 15.82
N GLY A 112 6.72 0.50 15.58
CA GLY A 112 7.64 -0.46 16.20
C GLY A 112 8.34 -1.43 15.23
N ILE A 113 8.24 -1.19 13.93
CA ILE A 113 8.78 -2.08 12.90
C ILE A 113 10.32 -1.97 12.91
N ARG A 114 10.99 -3.05 13.30
CA ARG A 114 12.44 -3.16 13.25
C ARG A 114 12.94 -3.90 12.02
N GLY A 115 12.12 -4.82 11.48
CA GLY A 115 12.42 -5.55 10.25
C GLY A 115 12.22 -4.69 9.00
N GLY A 116 13.07 -4.88 7.98
CA GLY A 116 12.95 -4.19 6.71
C GLY A 116 11.71 -4.61 5.90
N THR A 117 11.40 -3.83 4.87
CA THR A 117 10.22 -4.02 4.03
C THR A 117 10.59 -4.02 2.55
N GLY A 118 10.16 -5.05 1.81
CA GLY A 118 10.33 -5.13 0.36
C GLY A 118 9.01 -5.35 -0.36
N TYR A 119 8.83 -4.70 -1.51
CA TYR A 119 7.78 -4.95 -2.46
C TYR A 119 8.37 -4.98 -3.87
N LEU A 120 8.48 -6.15 -4.47
CA LEU A 120 9.06 -6.34 -5.80
C LEU A 120 8.09 -7.06 -6.74
N LEU A 121 8.22 -6.78 -8.01
CA LEU A 121 7.55 -7.54 -9.04
C LEU A 121 8.30 -8.84 -9.34
N LYS A 122 7.58 -9.97 -9.55
CA LYS A 122 8.18 -11.27 -9.86
C LYS A 122 9.10 -11.23 -11.09
N GLN A 123 8.87 -10.30 -12.02
CA GLN A 123 9.77 -10.09 -13.17
C GLN A 123 11.19 -9.61 -12.78
N ARG A 124 11.34 -8.99 -11.61
CA ARG A 124 12.66 -8.56 -11.08
C ARG A 124 13.57 -9.72 -10.73
N ILE A 125 13.00 -10.88 -10.42
CA ILE A 125 13.75 -12.09 -10.07
C ILE A 125 14.62 -12.58 -11.24
N THR A 126 14.36 -12.14 -12.47
CA THR A 126 15.18 -12.46 -13.64
C THR A 126 16.58 -11.85 -13.58
N ASP A 127 16.77 -10.73 -12.88
CA ASP A 127 18.06 -10.16 -12.54
C ASP A 127 18.47 -10.66 -11.14
N VAL A 128 19.16 -11.79 -11.11
CA VAL A 128 19.48 -12.52 -9.88
C VAL A 128 20.33 -11.70 -8.92
N ASP A 129 21.35 -11.00 -9.44
CA ASP A 129 22.27 -10.22 -8.60
C ASP A 129 21.53 -9.05 -7.94
N LEU A 130 20.73 -8.32 -8.71
CA LEU A 130 19.94 -7.21 -8.18
C LEU A 130 18.90 -7.70 -7.17
N PHE A 131 18.22 -8.81 -7.46
CA PHE A 131 17.25 -9.39 -6.53
C PHE A 131 17.90 -9.81 -5.20
N VAL A 132 19.07 -10.44 -5.26
CA VAL A 132 19.82 -10.85 -4.06
C VAL A 132 20.28 -9.63 -3.24
N ASP A 133 20.68 -8.55 -3.90
CA ASP A 133 21.05 -7.31 -3.22
C ASP A 133 19.84 -6.64 -2.55
N ASP A 134 18.67 -6.61 -3.20
CA ASP A 134 17.42 -6.15 -2.61
C ASP A 134 17.04 -7.00 -1.39
N VAL A 135 17.16 -8.32 -1.48
CA VAL A 135 16.93 -9.26 -0.36
C VAL A 135 17.84 -8.95 0.83
N ARG A 136 19.13 -8.70 0.59
CA ARG A 136 20.09 -8.34 1.64
C ARG A 136 19.77 -6.99 2.27
N ALA A 137 19.40 -5.99 1.45
CA ALA A 137 19.04 -4.66 1.92
C ALA A 137 17.82 -4.71 2.85
N VAL A 138 16.79 -5.46 2.46
CA VAL A 138 15.57 -5.65 3.27
C VAL A 138 15.90 -6.40 4.56
N ALA A 139 16.67 -7.47 4.50
CA ALA A 139 17.07 -8.21 5.70
C ALA A 139 17.90 -7.38 6.69
N ALA A 140 18.65 -6.40 6.20
CA ALA A 140 19.40 -5.44 7.02
C ALA A 140 18.53 -4.31 7.63
N GLY A 141 17.20 -4.38 7.50
CA GLY A 141 16.27 -3.37 8.00
C GLY A 141 15.98 -2.24 7.01
N GLY A 142 16.46 -2.34 5.77
CA GLY A 142 16.22 -1.36 4.70
C GLY A 142 14.89 -1.57 3.99
N THR A 143 14.69 -0.79 2.92
CA THR A 143 13.49 -0.85 2.08
C THR A 143 13.87 -1.09 0.64
N ALA A 144 13.22 -2.07 -0.02
CA ALA A 144 13.34 -2.31 -1.46
C ALA A 144 11.96 -2.26 -2.10
N ILE A 145 11.72 -1.25 -2.95
CA ILE A 145 10.44 -1.07 -3.65
C ILE A 145 10.71 -1.07 -5.16
N ASP A 146 9.91 -1.84 -5.87
CA ASP A 146 9.98 -1.89 -7.32
C ASP A 146 9.83 -0.48 -7.94
N PRO A 147 10.72 -0.05 -8.84
CA PRO A 147 10.64 1.27 -9.47
C PRO A 147 9.32 1.55 -10.18
N ASP A 148 8.67 0.54 -10.76
CA ASP A 148 7.36 0.71 -11.41
C ASP A 148 6.28 1.04 -10.38
N VAL A 149 6.37 0.47 -9.18
CA VAL A 149 5.48 0.80 -8.05
C VAL A 149 5.74 2.23 -7.58
N VAL A 150 7.00 2.62 -7.41
CA VAL A 150 7.39 4.00 -7.05
C VAL A 150 6.89 4.99 -8.09
N ALA A 151 7.06 4.70 -9.39
CA ALA A 151 6.59 5.57 -10.48
C ALA A 151 5.08 5.80 -10.42
N ILE A 152 4.28 4.77 -10.13
CA ILE A 152 2.83 4.89 -9.99
C ILE A 152 2.46 5.70 -8.74
N MET A 153 3.17 5.52 -7.63
CA MET A 153 2.95 6.31 -6.41
C MET A 153 3.23 7.80 -6.65
N VAL A 154 4.38 8.12 -7.28
CA VAL A 154 4.78 9.49 -7.61
C VAL A 154 3.84 10.12 -8.65
N ALA A 155 3.47 9.40 -9.72
CA ALA A 155 2.55 9.89 -10.73
C ALA A 155 1.17 10.22 -10.17
N ARG A 156 0.73 9.54 -9.12
CA ARG A 156 -0.54 9.86 -8.45
C ARG A 156 -0.41 11.07 -7.54
N ALA A 157 0.66 11.19 -6.76
CA ALA A 157 0.90 12.38 -5.95
C ALA A 157 0.90 13.64 -6.84
N THR A 158 1.65 13.61 -7.95
CA THR A 158 1.69 14.71 -8.93
C THR A 158 0.35 14.94 -9.65
N ARG A 159 -0.44 13.89 -9.94
CA ARG A 159 -1.77 14.03 -10.54
C ARG A 159 -2.79 14.59 -9.57
N ALA A 160 -2.76 14.18 -8.30
CA ALA A 160 -3.62 14.74 -7.27
C ALA A 160 -3.35 16.23 -7.08
N ASP A 161 -2.09 16.61 -7.02
CA ASP A 161 -1.67 18.01 -6.93
C ASP A 161 -2.08 18.80 -8.18
N ALA A 162 -1.86 18.26 -9.38
CA ALA A 162 -2.28 18.88 -10.64
C ALA A 162 -3.81 18.97 -10.74
N ALA A 163 -4.55 17.93 -10.37
CA ALA A 163 -6.00 17.89 -10.44
C ALA A 163 -6.66 18.95 -9.53
N VAL A 164 -6.15 19.16 -8.31
CA VAL A 164 -6.64 20.23 -7.43
C VAL A 164 -6.19 21.62 -7.96
N ALA A 165 -5.01 21.71 -8.56
CA ALA A 165 -4.55 22.97 -9.18
C ALA A 165 -5.41 23.37 -10.40
N GLU A 166 -5.95 22.38 -11.14
CA GLU A 166 -6.86 22.58 -12.27
C GLU A 166 -8.28 22.98 -11.86
N LEU A 167 -8.66 22.81 -10.60
CA LEU A 167 -9.97 23.24 -10.11
C LEU A 167 -10.10 24.76 -10.25
N THR A 168 -11.25 25.21 -10.72
CA THR A 168 -11.58 26.63 -10.74
C THR A 168 -11.58 27.21 -9.32
N VAL A 169 -11.40 28.52 -9.19
CA VAL A 169 -11.46 29.22 -7.90
C VAL A 169 -12.71 28.82 -7.12
N ARG A 170 -13.87 28.75 -7.82
CA ARG A 170 -15.14 28.39 -7.21
C ARG A 170 -15.19 26.93 -6.73
N GLN A 171 -14.63 26.01 -7.49
CA GLN A 171 -14.54 24.61 -7.08
C GLN A 171 -13.62 24.43 -5.87
N ARG A 172 -12.51 25.14 -5.79
CA ARG A 172 -11.62 25.14 -4.61
C ARG A 172 -12.30 25.69 -3.37
N GLU A 173 -13.07 26.77 -3.49
CA GLU A 173 -13.88 27.30 -2.36
C GLU A 173 -14.91 26.26 -1.87
N VAL A 174 -15.62 25.61 -2.78
CA VAL A 174 -16.56 24.54 -2.44
C VAL A 174 -15.84 23.40 -1.74
N LEU A 175 -14.70 22.92 -2.29
CA LEU A 175 -13.92 21.81 -1.73
C LEU A 175 -13.37 22.15 -0.34
N ALA A 176 -12.91 23.37 -0.11
CA ALA A 176 -12.48 23.84 1.20
C ALA A 176 -13.60 23.78 2.26
N LEU A 177 -14.82 24.16 1.88
CA LEU A 177 -15.98 24.10 2.77
C LEU A 177 -16.45 22.65 3.00
N VAL A 178 -16.30 21.77 2.00
CA VAL A 178 -16.52 20.33 2.14
C VAL A 178 -15.54 19.73 3.14
N ALA A 179 -14.25 20.13 3.07
CA ALA A 179 -13.21 19.70 4.00
C ALA A 179 -13.44 20.17 5.43
N GLN A 180 -14.13 21.30 5.63
CA GLN A 180 -14.61 21.76 6.95
C GLN A 180 -15.85 21.00 7.47
N GLY A 181 -16.29 19.94 6.80
CA GLY A 181 -17.46 19.15 7.20
C GLY A 181 -18.82 19.81 6.96
N ARG A 182 -18.89 20.90 6.19
CA ARG A 182 -20.16 21.64 6.00
C ARG A 182 -21.11 20.87 5.08
N SER A 183 -22.41 20.94 5.41
CA SER A 183 -23.47 20.40 4.54
C SER A 183 -23.63 21.22 3.27
N ASN A 184 -24.24 20.63 2.22
CA ASN A 184 -24.48 21.34 0.95
C ASN A 184 -25.31 22.62 1.15
N ALA A 185 -26.35 22.58 2.01
CA ALA A 185 -27.12 23.75 2.35
C ALA A 185 -26.30 24.86 3.04
N ALA A 186 -25.40 24.51 3.95
CA ALA A 186 -24.49 25.46 4.59
C ALA A 186 -23.48 26.07 3.60
N ILE A 187 -23.01 25.28 2.62
CA ILE A 187 -22.14 25.74 1.52
C ILE A 187 -22.90 26.71 0.61
N ALA A 188 -24.13 26.36 0.22
CA ALA A 188 -25.00 27.18 -0.59
C ALA A 188 -25.25 28.55 0.02
N ALA A 189 -25.62 28.57 1.31
CA ALA A 189 -25.83 29.81 2.06
C ALA A 189 -24.57 30.68 2.14
N ARG A 190 -23.42 30.06 2.45
CA ARG A 190 -22.14 30.80 2.60
C ARG A 190 -21.62 31.37 1.30
N LEU A 191 -21.83 30.67 0.19
CA LEU A 191 -21.36 31.06 -1.12
C LEU A 191 -22.41 31.82 -1.95
N SER A 192 -23.63 32.05 -1.39
CA SER A 192 -24.75 32.71 -2.06
C SER A 192 -25.12 32.08 -3.40
N ILE A 193 -25.19 30.73 -3.43
CA ILE A 193 -25.61 29.93 -4.59
C ILE A 193 -26.70 28.94 -4.19
N THR A 194 -27.31 28.27 -5.16
CA THR A 194 -28.32 27.26 -4.92
C THR A 194 -27.71 25.93 -4.52
N ASP A 195 -28.44 25.10 -3.73
CA ASP A 195 -28.03 23.73 -3.41
C ASP A 195 -27.73 22.91 -4.66
N LYS A 196 -28.51 23.10 -5.73
CA LYS A 196 -28.28 22.45 -7.02
C LYS A 196 -26.93 22.82 -7.63
N ALA A 197 -26.53 24.09 -7.51
CA ALA A 197 -25.21 24.55 -7.96
C ALA A 197 -24.07 23.94 -7.14
N VAL A 198 -24.24 23.80 -5.81
CA VAL A 198 -23.28 23.10 -4.95
C VAL A 198 -23.11 21.65 -5.39
N VAL A 199 -24.20 20.92 -5.62
CA VAL A 199 -24.14 19.53 -6.10
C VAL A 199 -23.42 19.43 -7.44
N GLN A 200 -23.67 20.36 -8.38
CA GLN A 200 -22.95 20.39 -9.66
C GLN A 200 -21.46 20.66 -9.49
N HIS A 201 -21.07 21.58 -8.60
CA HIS A 201 -19.65 21.82 -8.31
C HIS A 201 -18.98 20.59 -7.72
N ILE A 202 -19.63 19.93 -6.75
CA ILE A 202 -19.12 18.70 -6.11
C ILE A 202 -18.96 17.58 -7.15
N SER A 203 -19.93 17.37 -8.04
CA SER A 203 -19.80 16.38 -9.11
C SER A 203 -18.59 16.65 -10.00
N ARG A 204 -18.42 17.90 -10.46
CA ARG A 204 -17.26 18.27 -11.29
C ARG A 204 -15.92 18.17 -10.56
N ILE A 205 -15.90 18.41 -9.25
CA ILE A 205 -14.72 18.19 -8.41
C ILE A 205 -14.37 16.69 -8.38
N TYR A 206 -15.37 15.82 -8.17
CA TYR A 206 -15.14 14.38 -8.18
C TYR A 206 -14.64 13.87 -9.53
N ASP A 207 -15.18 14.40 -10.63
CA ASP A 207 -14.73 14.07 -11.98
C ASP A 207 -13.30 14.54 -12.22
N ALA A 208 -12.96 15.77 -11.83
CA ALA A 208 -11.62 16.34 -11.97
C ALA A 208 -10.58 15.59 -11.11
N LEU A 209 -10.96 15.15 -9.91
CA LEU A 209 -10.11 14.36 -9.02
C LEU A 209 -10.04 12.87 -9.42
N GLY A 210 -10.77 12.46 -10.47
CA GLY A 210 -10.79 11.06 -10.92
C GLY A 210 -11.37 10.08 -9.91
N LEU A 211 -12.30 10.52 -9.06
CA LEU A 211 -12.87 9.69 -8.01
C LEU A 211 -13.87 8.67 -8.59
N PRO A 212 -13.77 7.37 -8.23
CA PRO A 212 -14.56 6.31 -8.84
C PRO A 212 -16.06 6.45 -8.56
N LEU A 213 -16.90 5.97 -9.51
CA LEU A 213 -18.35 5.93 -9.39
C LEU A 213 -18.89 4.76 -8.53
N ALA A 214 -17.99 3.92 -7.98
CA ALA A 214 -18.39 2.75 -7.22
C ALA A 214 -19.27 3.11 -6.00
N ALA A 215 -20.28 2.29 -5.73
CA ALA A 215 -21.29 2.55 -4.70
C ALA A 215 -20.72 2.59 -3.28
N ASP A 216 -19.57 1.96 -3.06
CA ASP A 216 -18.88 1.83 -1.75
C ASP A 216 -17.88 2.95 -1.47
N ALA A 217 -17.61 3.82 -2.45
CA ALA A 217 -16.64 4.89 -2.28
C ALA A 217 -17.32 6.13 -1.69
N HIS A 218 -16.97 6.50 -0.48
CA HIS A 218 -17.34 7.78 0.11
C HIS A 218 -16.60 8.94 -0.57
N ARG A 219 -16.98 9.26 -1.83
CA ARG A 219 -16.34 10.29 -2.66
C ARG A 219 -16.09 11.60 -1.94
N ARG A 220 -16.99 11.97 -1.03
CA ARG A 220 -16.86 13.20 -0.25
C ARG A 220 -15.63 13.13 0.66
N VAL A 221 -15.41 11.98 1.31
CA VAL A 221 -14.23 11.73 2.16
C VAL A 221 -12.96 11.72 1.30
N LEU A 222 -12.98 11.00 0.19
CA LEU A 222 -11.82 10.95 -0.74
C LEU A 222 -11.45 12.35 -1.28
N ALA A 223 -12.43 13.19 -1.62
CA ALA A 223 -12.17 14.55 -2.05
C ALA A 223 -11.54 15.42 -0.93
N VAL A 224 -11.98 15.23 0.32
CA VAL A 224 -11.39 15.89 1.49
C VAL A 224 -9.94 15.44 1.68
N LEU A 225 -9.66 14.15 1.63
CA LEU A 225 -8.30 13.61 1.75
C LEU A 225 -7.38 14.14 0.66
N HIS A 226 -7.86 14.20 -0.59
CA HIS A 226 -7.12 14.85 -1.68
C HIS A 226 -6.81 16.33 -1.45
N TYR A 227 -7.72 17.05 -0.82
CA TYR A 227 -7.53 18.46 -0.49
C TYR A 227 -6.53 18.66 0.65
N LEU A 228 -6.59 17.82 1.69
CA LEU A 228 -5.74 17.92 2.88
C LEU A 228 -4.30 17.43 2.63
N SER A 229 -4.10 16.48 1.73
CA SER A 229 -2.76 16.00 1.35
C SER A 229 -1.86 17.10 0.75
N GLN A 230 -2.43 18.20 0.27
CA GLN A 230 -1.68 19.32 -0.31
C GLN A 230 -1.11 20.31 0.71
N ASP A 231 -1.71 20.42 1.89
CA ASP A 231 -1.25 21.33 2.94
C ASP A 231 -1.77 20.88 4.32
N PRO A 232 -0.99 20.09 5.07
CA PRO A 232 -1.36 19.63 6.40
C PRO A 232 -1.66 20.75 7.41
N GLN A 233 -1.22 21.99 7.13
CA GLN A 233 -1.44 23.13 8.04
C GLN A 233 -2.81 23.80 7.86
N ARG A 234 -3.59 23.45 6.83
CA ARG A 234 -4.93 24.03 6.60
C ARG A 234 -6.01 23.54 7.55
N LEU A 235 -5.72 22.58 8.43
CA LEU A 235 -6.64 22.09 9.47
C LEU A 235 -6.65 22.98 10.74
N ALA A 236 -5.74 23.94 10.87
CA ALA A 236 -5.51 24.70 12.11
C ALA A 236 -6.15 26.11 12.10
N THR A 237 -7.01 26.42 11.13
CA THR A 237 -7.77 27.68 11.04
C THR A 237 -9.26 27.39 10.85
#